data_ae0794069fa5b682fe4c9e07ac46919c
#
_entry.id   ae0794069fa5b682fe4c9e07ac46919c
#
_cell.length_a   1.000
_cell.length_b   1.000
_cell.length_c   1.000
_cell.angle_alpha   90.00
_cell.angle_beta   90.00
_cell.angle_gamma   90.00
#
_symmetry.space_group_name_H-M   'P 1'
#
loop_
_entity.id
_entity.type
_entity.pdbx_description
1 polymer ?
#
loop_
_entity_poly.entity_id
_entity_poly.type
_entity_poly.pdbx_seq_one_letter_code
_entity_poly.pdbx_strand_id
1 'polypeptide(L)'
;FNKLLTSASSTTFGQDHEFSKISSYEEFKHKVPIRDYEGLKPYVDRVVEGEKNILWPGQPLYFAKTSGTTSGAKYIPITKQSIKTHINSARDALLNYFLKTKNFKPINGKHMFLQGSPELNKQNGIYLGRLSGISAHYIPKLFLNNRKPSWSTNCIDDWEEKVDKIIEETVGEKMTIIAGIPSWVQMYFEKIVSNEQKTIC
;
A
#
# COMPACT_ATOMS: atom_id res chain seq x y z
N PHE A 1 7.43 14.13 -16.97
CA PHE A 1 8.00 15.21 -16.18
C PHE A 1 7.14 16.47 -16.29
N ASN A 2 7.07 17.15 -17.45
CA ASN A 2 6.33 18.41 -17.64
C ASN A 2 4.87 18.34 -17.20
N LYS A 3 4.16 17.24 -17.50
CA LYS A 3 2.78 17.02 -17.06
C LYS A 3 2.62 17.10 -15.53
N LEU A 4 3.58 16.58 -14.77
CA LEU A 4 3.54 16.63 -13.30
C LEU A 4 3.74 18.07 -12.80
N LEU A 5 4.73 18.79 -13.33
CA LEU A 5 4.96 20.18 -12.99
C LEU A 5 3.75 21.07 -13.29
N THR A 6 3.20 20.95 -14.52
CA THR A 6 2.01 21.71 -14.91
C THR A 6 0.82 21.40 -13.99
N SER A 7 0.61 20.10 -13.66
CA SER A 7 -0.50 19.72 -12.78
C SER A 7 -0.36 20.26 -11.36
N ALA A 8 0.87 20.36 -10.84
CA ALA A 8 1.13 20.83 -9.47
C ALA A 8 1.46 22.31 -9.36
N SER A 9 1.56 23.05 -10.47
CA SER A 9 2.02 24.45 -10.47
C SER A 9 1.18 25.41 -9.63
N SER A 10 -0.11 25.12 -9.48
CA SER A 10 -1.05 25.92 -8.67
C SER A 10 -1.15 25.48 -7.21
N THR A 11 -0.45 24.42 -6.80
CA THR A 11 -0.41 23.99 -5.40
C THR A 11 0.52 24.88 -4.59
N THR A 12 0.37 24.87 -3.25
CA THR A 12 1.29 25.61 -2.38
C THR A 12 2.73 25.20 -2.64
N PHE A 13 3.01 23.89 -2.66
CA PHE A 13 4.36 23.38 -2.94
C PHE A 13 4.87 23.78 -4.33
N GLY A 14 4.01 23.77 -5.34
CA GLY A 14 4.38 24.19 -6.70
C GLY A 14 4.68 25.69 -6.82
N GLN A 15 3.96 26.52 -6.06
CA GLN A 15 4.20 27.97 -5.99
C GLN A 15 5.50 28.27 -5.24
N ASP A 16 5.71 27.65 -4.07
CA ASP A 16 6.92 27.83 -3.26
C ASP A 16 8.21 27.45 -4.01
N HIS A 17 8.11 26.54 -5.00
CA HIS A 17 9.22 26.05 -5.82
C HIS A 17 9.15 26.55 -7.28
N GLU A 18 8.31 27.52 -7.57
CA GLU A 18 8.19 28.14 -8.89
C GLU A 18 8.00 27.14 -10.04
N PHE A 19 7.16 26.11 -9.88
CA PHE A 19 6.95 25.06 -10.88
C PHE A 19 6.56 25.59 -12.27
N SER A 20 5.85 26.71 -12.33
CA SER A 20 5.48 27.37 -13.59
C SER A 20 6.68 27.92 -14.39
N LYS A 21 7.81 28.10 -13.73
CA LYS A 21 9.05 28.63 -14.34
C LYS A 21 10.10 27.56 -14.60
N ILE A 22 9.77 26.27 -14.35
CA ILE A 22 10.68 25.14 -14.57
C ILE A 22 10.40 24.57 -15.96
N SER A 23 11.40 24.60 -16.83
CA SER A 23 11.35 24.08 -18.19
C SER A 23 12.17 22.82 -18.40
N SER A 24 13.12 22.52 -17.50
CA SER A 24 14.04 21.39 -17.60
C SER A 24 14.19 20.63 -16.28
N TYR A 25 14.71 19.40 -16.37
CA TYR A 25 15.03 18.62 -15.17
C TYR A 25 16.18 19.24 -14.36
N GLU A 26 17.12 19.87 -15.01
CA GLU A 26 18.22 20.57 -14.32
C GLU A 26 17.70 21.76 -13.48
N GLU A 27 16.81 22.58 -14.05
CA GLU A 27 16.15 23.64 -13.28
C GLU A 27 15.32 23.10 -12.11
N PHE A 28 14.65 21.98 -12.30
CA PHE A 28 13.92 21.31 -11.22
C PHE A 28 14.85 20.94 -10.07
N LYS A 29 16.00 20.33 -10.35
CA LYS A 29 16.96 19.95 -9.31
C LYS A 29 17.49 21.15 -8.52
N HIS A 30 17.64 22.31 -9.17
CA HIS A 30 18.09 23.53 -8.52
C HIS A 30 16.99 24.17 -7.66
N LYS A 31 15.74 24.17 -8.11
CA LYS A 31 14.62 24.82 -7.43
C LYS A 31 13.95 23.97 -6.38
N VAL A 32 14.03 22.66 -6.49
CA VAL A 32 13.37 21.70 -5.58
C VAL A 32 14.43 20.92 -4.82
N PRO A 33 14.78 21.37 -3.61
CA PRO A 33 15.80 20.67 -2.83
C PRO A 33 15.31 19.29 -2.38
N ILE A 34 16.25 18.35 -2.28
CA ILE A 34 15.99 17.03 -1.68
C ILE A 34 15.64 17.23 -0.21
N ARG A 35 14.55 16.61 0.23
CA ARG A 35 14.06 16.67 1.59
C ARG A 35 13.75 15.27 2.10
N ASP A 36 13.94 15.08 3.39
CA ASP A 36 13.39 13.95 4.13
C ASP A 36 11.91 14.20 4.49
N TYR A 37 11.32 13.31 5.26
CA TYR A 37 9.94 13.46 5.71
C TYR A 37 9.75 14.70 6.60
N GLU A 38 10.68 14.99 7.47
CA GLU A 38 10.60 16.16 8.39
C GLU A 38 10.61 17.49 7.62
N GLY A 39 11.40 17.55 6.55
CA GLY A 39 11.41 18.71 5.64
C GLY A 39 10.13 18.88 4.82
N LEU A 40 9.35 17.78 4.62
CA LEU A 40 8.04 17.84 3.96
C LEU A 40 6.87 17.95 4.95
N LYS A 41 7.11 17.65 6.23
CA LYS A 41 6.10 17.60 7.28
C LYS A 41 5.22 18.84 7.37
N PRO A 42 5.74 20.10 7.25
CA PRO A 42 4.88 21.29 7.29
C PRO A 42 3.78 21.28 6.21
N TYR A 43 4.05 20.76 5.02
CA TYR A 43 3.03 20.61 3.98
C TYR A 43 2.08 19.45 4.29
N VAL A 44 2.63 18.32 4.77
CA VAL A 44 1.83 17.14 5.09
C VAL A 44 0.85 17.44 6.22
N ASP A 45 1.27 18.14 7.27
CA ASP A 45 0.42 18.52 8.41
C ASP A 45 -0.79 19.35 7.94
N ARG A 46 -0.59 20.32 7.05
CA ARG A 46 -1.69 21.10 6.46
C ARG A 46 -2.68 20.22 5.68
N VAL A 47 -2.18 19.20 4.94
CA VAL A 47 -3.05 18.23 4.26
C VAL A 47 -3.81 17.39 5.30
N VAL A 48 -3.19 17.00 6.41
CA VAL A 48 -3.82 16.25 7.52
C VAL A 48 -4.92 17.07 8.18
N GLU A 49 -4.74 18.38 8.32
CA GLU A 49 -5.74 19.34 8.80
C GLU A 49 -6.90 19.56 7.81
N GLY A 50 -6.79 19.01 6.60
CA GLY A 50 -7.86 19.03 5.60
C GLY A 50 -7.69 20.11 4.54
N GLU A 51 -6.58 20.84 4.52
CA GLU A 51 -6.31 21.83 3.47
C GLU A 51 -6.14 21.15 2.11
N LYS A 52 -6.60 21.87 1.08
CA LYS A 52 -6.54 21.41 -0.32
C LYS A 52 -5.42 22.08 -1.08
N ASN A 53 -5.00 21.48 -2.17
CA ASN A 53 -4.01 22.06 -3.09
C ASN A 53 -2.66 22.36 -2.44
N ILE A 54 -2.23 21.58 -1.46
CA ILE A 54 -0.94 21.77 -0.78
C ILE A 54 0.18 21.11 -1.59
N LEU A 55 0.22 19.78 -1.64
CA LEU A 55 1.24 19.00 -2.37
C LEU A 55 0.78 18.60 -3.77
N TRP A 56 -0.53 18.43 -3.95
CA TRP A 56 -1.17 18.03 -5.20
C TRP A 56 -2.55 18.67 -5.31
N PRO A 57 -3.08 18.90 -6.52
CA PRO A 57 -4.41 19.49 -6.68
C PRO A 57 -5.51 18.69 -5.99
N GLY A 58 -6.38 19.38 -5.28
CA GLY A 58 -7.45 18.80 -4.48
C GLY A 58 -6.98 18.25 -3.14
N GLN A 59 -7.71 17.25 -2.65
CA GLN A 59 -7.38 16.46 -1.45
C GLN A 59 -6.94 15.06 -1.85
N PRO A 60 -6.01 14.41 -1.12
CA PRO A 60 -5.73 13.00 -1.31
C PRO A 60 -6.95 12.16 -0.94
N LEU A 61 -7.07 10.97 -1.52
CA LEU A 61 -8.10 9.99 -1.14
C LEU A 61 -7.77 9.31 0.19
N TYR A 62 -6.47 9.04 0.39
CA TYR A 62 -5.98 8.30 1.54
C TYR A 62 -4.73 8.94 2.13
N PHE A 63 -4.51 8.67 3.41
CA PHE A 63 -3.19 8.67 4.02
C PHE A 63 -2.75 7.22 4.28
N ALA A 64 -1.61 6.84 3.73
CA ALA A 64 -0.93 5.64 4.18
C ALA A 64 -0.14 5.97 5.45
N LYS A 65 -0.54 5.36 6.57
CA LYS A 65 0.13 5.49 7.86
C LYS A 65 1.25 4.48 7.95
N THR A 66 2.48 4.95 8.19
CA THR A 66 3.62 4.06 8.44
C THR A 66 3.78 3.82 9.94
N SER A 67 4.36 2.66 10.31
CA SER A 67 4.84 2.42 11.67
C SER A 67 6.12 3.24 11.86
N GLY A 68 6.00 4.47 12.34
CA GLY A 68 7.16 5.28 12.71
C GLY A 68 7.84 4.72 13.95
N THR A 69 9.12 4.38 13.86
CA THR A 69 9.90 3.82 14.97
C THR A 69 10.53 4.89 15.87
N THR A 70 10.78 6.10 15.37
CA THR A 70 11.53 7.14 16.11
C THR A 70 10.84 8.50 16.17
N SER A 71 10.01 8.87 15.20
CA SER A 71 9.37 10.20 15.10
C SER A 71 7.84 10.16 15.04
N GLY A 72 7.22 9.06 15.47
CA GLY A 72 5.76 8.90 15.40
C GLY A 72 5.29 8.40 14.01
N ALA A 73 3.99 8.30 13.85
CA ALA A 73 3.40 7.83 12.61
C ALA A 73 3.54 8.87 11.50
N LYS A 74 4.09 8.46 10.36
CA LYS A 74 4.18 9.31 9.18
C LYS A 74 2.95 9.11 8.29
N TYR A 75 2.44 10.20 7.75
CA TYR A 75 1.29 10.23 6.85
C TYR A 75 1.75 10.47 5.42
N ILE A 76 1.56 9.50 4.56
CA ILE A 76 1.90 9.60 3.13
C ILE A 76 0.61 9.87 2.34
N PRO A 77 0.44 11.06 1.76
CA PRO A 77 -0.76 11.39 1.00
C PRO A 77 -0.85 10.55 -0.28
N ILE A 78 -1.98 9.92 -0.53
CA ILE A 78 -2.24 9.11 -1.72
C ILE A 78 -3.40 9.74 -2.49
N THR A 79 -3.10 10.26 -3.67
CA THR A 79 -4.07 10.85 -4.58
C THR A 79 -4.77 9.78 -5.43
N LYS A 80 -5.86 10.15 -6.11
CA LYS A 80 -6.53 9.30 -7.09
C LYS A 80 -5.57 8.88 -8.23
N GLN A 81 -4.63 9.72 -8.59
CA GLN A 81 -3.65 9.44 -9.63
C GLN A 81 -2.57 8.48 -9.13
N SER A 82 -1.99 8.74 -7.94
CA SER A 82 -0.91 7.93 -7.40
C SER A 82 -1.35 6.51 -7.05
N ILE A 83 -2.55 6.32 -6.47
CA ILE A 83 -3.05 4.97 -6.19
C ILE A 83 -3.24 4.16 -7.46
N LYS A 84 -3.75 4.78 -8.53
CA LYS A 84 -3.89 4.11 -9.83
C LYS A 84 -2.54 3.64 -10.38
N THR A 85 -1.51 4.47 -10.28
CA THR A 85 -0.15 4.12 -10.70
C THR A 85 0.39 2.96 -9.86
N HIS A 86 0.21 3.00 -8.54
CA HIS A 86 0.64 1.94 -7.63
C HIS A 86 0.00 0.58 -7.98
N ILE A 87 -1.31 0.55 -8.18
CA ILE A 87 -2.02 -0.68 -8.55
C ILE A 87 -1.61 -1.20 -9.93
N ASN A 88 -1.44 -0.31 -10.91
CA ASN A 88 -0.97 -0.69 -12.25
C ASN A 88 0.45 -1.28 -12.19
N SER A 89 1.35 -0.72 -11.39
CA SER A 89 2.72 -1.24 -11.24
C SER A 89 2.74 -2.66 -10.67
N ALA A 90 1.89 -2.96 -9.68
CA ALA A 90 1.76 -4.31 -9.14
C ALA A 90 1.22 -5.30 -10.19
N ARG A 91 0.21 -4.90 -10.97
CA ARG A 91 -0.31 -5.67 -12.09
C ARG A 91 0.77 -5.93 -13.13
N ASP A 92 1.51 -4.91 -13.52
CA ASP A 92 2.53 -4.99 -14.57
C ASP A 92 3.71 -5.89 -14.13
N ALA A 93 4.06 -5.91 -12.84
CA ALA A 93 5.03 -6.85 -12.28
C ALA A 93 4.57 -8.31 -12.46
N LEU A 94 3.31 -8.61 -12.16
CA LEU A 94 2.74 -9.94 -12.34
C LEU A 94 2.67 -10.34 -13.83
N LEU A 95 2.26 -9.41 -14.69
CA LEU A 95 2.22 -9.65 -16.15
C LEU A 95 3.63 -9.91 -16.70
N ASN A 96 4.65 -9.19 -16.26
CA ASN A 96 6.05 -9.44 -16.62
C ASN A 96 6.52 -10.84 -16.23
N TYR A 97 6.14 -11.31 -15.04
CA TYR A 97 6.44 -12.69 -14.63
C TYR A 97 5.84 -13.69 -15.62
N PHE A 98 4.56 -13.56 -15.97
CA PHE A 98 3.90 -14.46 -16.91
C PHE A 98 4.53 -14.41 -18.31
N LEU A 99 4.84 -13.22 -18.79
CA LEU A 99 5.46 -13.05 -20.11
C LEU A 99 6.84 -13.72 -20.20
N LYS A 100 7.65 -13.56 -19.13
CA LYS A 100 9.00 -14.13 -19.08
C LYS A 100 9.02 -15.64 -18.85
N THR A 101 8.21 -16.13 -17.94
CA THR A 101 8.26 -17.54 -17.52
C THR A 101 7.32 -18.44 -18.31
N LYS A 102 6.32 -17.87 -19.03
CA LYS A 102 5.20 -18.60 -19.64
C LYS A 102 4.42 -19.48 -18.66
N ASN A 103 4.60 -19.22 -17.34
CA ASN A 103 3.96 -19.98 -16.28
C ASN A 103 2.72 -19.25 -15.75
N PHE A 104 1.55 -19.72 -16.12
CA PHE A 104 0.26 -19.20 -15.70
C PHE A 104 -0.36 -19.97 -14.52
N LYS A 105 0.31 -20.99 -14.01
CA LYS A 105 -0.18 -21.81 -12.87
C LYS A 105 -0.53 -20.98 -11.65
N PRO A 106 0.18 -19.88 -11.31
CA PRO A 106 -0.17 -19.05 -10.16
C PRO A 106 -1.60 -18.52 -10.17
N ILE A 107 -2.22 -18.30 -11.35
CA ILE A 107 -3.60 -17.80 -11.44
C ILE A 107 -4.64 -18.86 -11.02
N ASN A 108 -4.30 -20.14 -11.13
CA ASN A 108 -5.24 -21.26 -10.96
C ASN A 108 -5.36 -21.78 -9.51
N GLY A 109 -5.04 -20.95 -8.51
CA GLY A 109 -5.13 -21.34 -7.10
C GLY A 109 -5.49 -20.17 -6.22
N LYS A 110 -5.29 -20.34 -4.92
CA LYS A 110 -5.53 -19.29 -3.93
C LYS A 110 -4.30 -18.41 -3.75
N HIS A 111 -4.57 -17.14 -3.49
CA HIS A 111 -3.55 -16.11 -3.32
C HIS A 111 -3.61 -15.59 -1.89
N MET A 112 -2.59 -15.88 -1.10
CA MET A 112 -2.50 -15.41 0.28
C MET A 112 -1.70 -14.12 0.38
N PHE A 113 -2.29 -13.12 1.04
CA PHE A 113 -1.66 -11.85 1.35
C PHE A 113 -1.66 -11.63 2.86
N LEU A 114 -0.51 -11.86 3.50
CA LEU A 114 -0.30 -11.56 4.92
C LEU A 114 -0.02 -10.08 5.09
N GLN A 115 -1.05 -9.33 5.44
CA GLN A 115 -1.04 -7.86 5.47
C GLN A 115 -1.75 -7.32 6.71
N GLY A 116 -1.56 -6.01 6.97
CA GLY A 116 -2.33 -5.31 8.00
C GLY A 116 -3.81 -5.22 7.69
N SER A 117 -4.61 -4.87 8.69
CA SER A 117 -6.07 -4.72 8.53
C SER A 117 -6.40 -3.82 7.33
N PRO A 118 -7.38 -4.20 6.49
CA PRO A 118 -7.90 -3.37 5.41
C PRO A 118 -8.88 -2.30 5.89
N GLU A 119 -9.20 -2.25 7.18
CA GLU A 119 -10.08 -1.23 7.73
C GLU A 119 -9.48 0.15 7.58
N LEU A 120 -10.34 1.10 7.24
CA LEU A 120 -9.97 2.48 7.01
C LEU A 120 -10.72 3.39 7.99
N ASN A 121 -9.97 4.16 8.76
CA ASN A 121 -10.53 5.27 9.51
C ASN A 121 -10.69 6.49 8.59
N LYS A 122 -11.38 7.52 9.06
CA LYS A 122 -11.57 8.76 8.29
C LYS A 122 -11.23 9.96 9.18
N GLN A 123 -10.39 10.86 8.65
CA GLN A 123 -10.00 12.09 9.30
C GLN A 123 -10.07 13.24 8.29
N ASN A 124 -10.80 14.30 8.60
CA ASN A 124 -10.98 15.48 7.74
C ASN A 124 -11.37 15.14 6.29
N GLY A 125 -12.23 14.12 6.11
CA GLY A 125 -12.68 13.67 4.79
C GLY A 125 -11.75 12.69 4.07
N ILE A 126 -10.56 12.43 4.59
CA ILE A 126 -9.51 11.58 3.99
C ILE A 126 -9.49 10.23 4.72
N TYR A 127 -9.42 9.14 3.97
CA TYR A 127 -9.32 7.80 4.55
C TYR A 127 -7.88 7.54 5.04
N LEU A 128 -7.77 6.87 6.19
CA LEU A 128 -6.52 6.57 6.87
C LEU A 128 -6.36 5.07 7.06
N GLY A 129 -5.25 4.50 6.63
CA GLY A 129 -4.95 3.09 6.79
C GLY A 129 -3.50 2.75 6.45
N ARG A 130 -3.14 1.47 6.54
CA ARG A 130 -1.86 0.98 6.01
C ARG A 130 -1.94 0.87 4.49
N LEU A 131 -0.84 1.07 3.78
CA LEU A 131 -0.82 0.98 2.30
C LEU A 131 -1.34 -0.36 1.78
N SER A 132 -0.95 -1.46 2.43
CA SER A 132 -1.43 -2.81 2.08
C SER A 132 -2.93 -2.95 2.28
N GLY A 133 -3.48 -2.39 3.37
CA GLY A 133 -4.92 -2.34 3.62
C GLY A 133 -5.66 -1.51 2.57
N ILE A 134 -5.15 -0.33 2.23
CA ILE A 134 -5.69 0.51 1.15
C ILE A 134 -5.71 -0.25 -0.18
N SER A 135 -4.59 -0.91 -0.53
CA SER A 135 -4.47 -1.69 -1.78
C SER A 135 -5.46 -2.84 -1.85
N ALA A 136 -5.87 -3.40 -0.71
CA ALA A 136 -6.85 -4.48 -0.64
C ALA A 136 -8.23 -4.11 -1.21
N HIS A 137 -8.60 -2.83 -1.18
CA HIS A 137 -9.85 -2.32 -1.77
C HIS A 137 -9.82 -2.24 -3.31
N TYR A 138 -8.64 -2.40 -3.93
CA TYR A 138 -8.46 -2.29 -5.38
C TYR A 138 -8.25 -3.63 -6.07
N ILE A 139 -8.40 -4.75 -5.36
CA ILE A 139 -8.31 -6.08 -5.96
C ILE A 139 -9.49 -6.27 -6.92
N PRO A 140 -9.23 -6.64 -8.19
CA PRO A 140 -10.29 -6.87 -9.16
C PRO A 140 -11.25 -7.96 -8.70
N LYS A 141 -12.56 -7.77 -8.93
CA LYS A 141 -13.63 -8.70 -8.51
C LYS A 141 -13.37 -10.15 -8.94
N LEU A 142 -12.76 -10.33 -10.12
CA LEU A 142 -12.41 -11.65 -10.64
C LEU A 142 -11.49 -12.46 -9.71
N PHE A 143 -10.63 -11.78 -8.92
CA PHE A 143 -9.67 -12.43 -8.03
C PHE A 143 -10.14 -12.51 -6.57
N LEU A 144 -11.32 -11.97 -6.24
CA LEU A 144 -11.81 -11.98 -4.85
C LEU A 144 -12.03 -13.39 -4.32
N ASN A 145 -12.52 -14.30 -5.16
CA ASN A 145 -12.74 -15.72 -4.77
C ASN A 145 -11.43 -16.50 -4.58
N ASN A 146 -10.35 -16.01 -5.14
CA ASN A 146 -9.03 -16.63 -5.03
C ASN A 146 -8.20 -16.06 -3.87
N ARG A 147 -8.66 -14.95 -3.28
CA ARG A 147 -7.96 -14.27 -2.20
C ARG A 147 -8.13 -14.98 -0.88
N LYS A 148 -7.02 -15.09 -0.15
CA LYS A 148 -6.96 -15.52 1.25
C LYS A 148 -6.10 -14.55 2.07
N PRO A 149 -6.33 -14.39 3.33
CA PRO A 149 -7.51 -14.83 4.04
C PRO A 149 -8.77 -14.04 3.64
N SER A 150 -9.91 -14.40 4.21
CA SER A 150 -11.17 -13.67 4.07
C SER A 150 -11.04 -12.21 4.55
N TRP A 151 -12.01 -11.37 4.18
CA TRP A 151 -12.01 -9.98 4.64
C TRP A 151 -12.11 -9.89 6.16
N SER A 152 -13.00 -10.66 6.78
CA SER A 152 -13.18 -10.69 8.23
C SER A 152 -11.90 -11.08 8.97
N THR A 153 -11.22 -12.12 8.52
CA THR A 153 -9.93 -12.54 9.10
C THR A 153 -8.86 -11.47 8.94
N ASN A 154 -8.84 -10.77 7.80
CA ASN A 154 -7.90 -9.66 7.62
C ASN A 154 -8.16 -8.48 8.58
N CYS A 155 -9.38 -8.30 9.06
CA CYS A 155 -9.76 -7.25 10.00
C CYS A 155 -9.40 -7.57 11.47
N ILE A 156 -9.01 -8.78 11.79
CA ILE A 156 -8.56 -9.14 13.14
C ILE A 156 -7.29 -8.36 13.46
N ASP A 157 -7.27 -7.64 14.59
CA ASP A 157 -6.13 -6.83 15.00
C ASP A 157 -5.06 -7.65 15.73
N ASP A 158 -5.49 -8.58 16.59
CA ASP A 158 -4.57 -9.50 17.26
C ASP A 158 -3.91 -10.44 16.26
N TRP A 159 -2.57 -10.44 16.25
CA TRP A 159 -1.82 -11.21 15.26
C TRP A 159 -1.87 -12.72 15.53
N GLU A 160 -1.88 -13.13 16.77
CA GLU A 160 -1.92 -14.56 17.13
C GLU A 160 -3.26 -15.19 16.72
N GLU A 161 -4.36 -14.53 17.07
CA GLU A 161 -5.70 -14.94 16.65
C GLU A 161 -5.81 -14.93 15.12
N LYS A 162 -5.31 -13.86 14.50
CA LYS A 162 -5.36 -13.71 13.04
C LYS A 162 -4.62 -14.83 12.31
N VAL A 163 -3.42 -15.20 12.77
CA VAL A 163 -2.64 -16.25 12.10
C VAL A 163 -3.31 -17.62 12.25
N ASP A 164 -3.98 -17.90 13.38
CA ASP A 164 -4.76 -19.12 13.55
C ASP A 164 -5.92 -19.19 12.55
N LYS A 165 -6.66 -18.10 12.41
CA LYS A 165 -7.74 -18.02 11.43
C LYS A 165 -7.25 -18.13 9.98
N ILE A 166 -6.07 -17.56 9.68
CA ILE A 166 -5.44 -17.71 8.36
C ILE A 166 -5.12 -19.18 8.09
N ILE A 167 -4.57 -19.90 9.07
CA ILE A 167 -4.26 -21.32 8.96
C ILE A 167 -5.54 -22.12 8.70
N GLU A 168 -6.59 -21.90 9.48
CA GLU A 168 -7.91 -22.57 9.29
C GLU A 168 -8.43 -22.36 7.85
N GLU A 169 -8.26 -21.16 7.29
CA GLU A 169 -8.74 -20.84 5.94
C GLU A 169 -7.86 -21.35 4.79
N THR A 170 -6.61 -21.73 5.07
CA THR A 170 -5.60 -21.97 4.03
C THR A 170 -5.02 -23.37 4.02
N VAL A 171 -5.05 -24.08 5.16
CA VAL A 171 -4.65 -25.50 5.21
C VAL A 171 -5.59 -26.33 4.35
N GLY A 172 -5.02 -27.11 3.43
CA GLY A 172 -5.78 -27.90 2.47
C GLY A 172 -6.17 -27.15 1.17
N GLU A 173 -5.99 -25.83 1.11
CA GLU A 173 -6.22 -25.07 -0.11
C GLU A 173 -4.99 -25.11 -1.05
N LYS A 174 -5.26 -25.10 -2.34
CA LYS A 174 -4.19 -25.01 -3.35
C LYS A 174 -3.61 -23.59 -3.39
N MET A 175 -2.67 -23.30 -2.50
CA MET A 175 -1.98 -22.00 -2.46
C MET A 175 -0.98 -21.89 -3.61
N THR A 176 -1.07 -20.84 -4.41
CA THR A 176 -0.21 -20.61 -5.59
C THR A 176 0.56 -19.30 -5.53
N ILE A 177 0.11 -18.35 -4.74
CA ILE A 177 0.82 -17.11 -4.43
C ILE A 177 0.76 -16.88 -2.93
N ILE A 178 1.92 -16.62 -2.32
CA ILE A 178 2.03 -16.16 -0.94
C ILE A 178 2.84 -14.87 -0.96
N ALA A 179 2.30 -13.81 -0.39
CA ALA A 179 2.97 -12.52 -0.26
C ALA A 179 2.70 -11.93 1.12
N GLY A 180 3.72 -11.30 1.70
CA GLY A 180 3.59 -10.68 3.02
C GLY A 180 4.92 -10.19 3.55
N ILE A 181 4.90 -9.66 4.77
CA ILE A 181 6.10 -9.31 5.52
C ILE A 181 6.85 -10.61 5.85
N PRO A 182 8.15 -10.72 5.59
CA PRO A 182 8.90 -11.98 5.76
C PRO A 182 8.72 -12.63 7.14
N SER A 183 8.76 -11.86 8.21
CA SER A 183 8.54 -12.36 9.58
C SER A 183 7.14 -12.96 9.78
N TRP A 184 6.11 -12.38 9.16
CA TRP A 184 4.75 -12.90 9.25
C TRP A 184 4.57 -14.18 8.44
N VAL A 185 5.22 -14.27 7.29
CA VAL A 185 5.25 -15.49 6.47
C VAL A 185 5.97 -16.61 7.23
N GLN A 186 7.09 -16.30 7.88
CA GLN A 186 7.82 -17.25 8.72
C GLN A 186 6.95 -17.77 9.86
N MET A 187 6.35 -16.89 10.66
CA MET A 187 5.46 -17.27 11.78
C MET A 187 4.29 -18.16 11.33
N TYR A 188 3.70 -17.84 10.18
CA TYR A 188 2.63 -18.65 9.60
C TYR A 188 3.09 -20.10 9.33
N PHE A 189 4.26 -20.29 8.70
CA PHE A 189 4.78 -21.63 8.43
C PHE A 189 5.22 -22.36 9.69
N GLU A 190 5.89 -21.69 10.63
CA GLU A 190 6.30 -22.27 11.91
C GLU A 190 5.07 -22.79 12.68
N LYS A 191 3.97 -22.05 12.68
CA LYS A 191 2.74 -22.42 13.36
C LYS A 191 2.05 -23.62 12.69
N ILE A 192 2.05 -23.70 11.35
CA ILE A 192 1.57 -24.90 10.64
C ILE A 192 2.37 -26.14 11.04
N VAL A 193 3.70 -26.05 10.96
CA VAL A 193 4.57 -27.20 11.28
C VAL A 193 4.37 -27.65 12.74
N SER A 194 4.26 -26.70 13.68
CA SER A 194 4.03 -27.05 15.10
C SER A 194 2.67 -27.70 15.33
N ASN A 195 1.63 -27.31 14.59
CA ASN A 195 0.30 -27.90 14.71
C ASN A 195 0.25 -29.30 14.09
N GLU A 196 0.92 -29.57 12.98
CA GLU A 196 1.04 -30.91 12.40
C GLU A 196 1.78 -31.86 13.35
N GLN A 197 2.87 -31.41 13.98
CA GLN A 197 3.58 -32.24 14.97
C GLN A 197 2.74 -32.59 16.19
N LYS A 198 1.84 -31.72 16.65
CA LYS A 198 0.91 -32.01 17.74
C LYS A 198 -0.19 -33.00 17.35
N THR A 199 -0.50 -33.12 16.06
CA THR A 199 -1.52 -34.04 15.55
C THR A 199 -0.99 -35.49 15.37
N ILE A 200 0.35 -35.64 15.33
CA ILE A 200 1.02 -36.94 15.15
C ILE A 200 1.43 -37.59 16.49
N CYS A 201 1.34 -36.84 17.59
CA CYS A 201 1.53 -37.35 18.96
C CYS A 201 0.18 -37.67 19.62
#